data_1bc04081d8a89cf95df2c1b967a3d009
#
_entry.id   1bc04081d8a89cf95df2c1b967a3d009
#
_cell.length_a   1.000
_cell.length_b   1.000
_cell.length_c   1.000
_cell.angle_alpha   90.00
_cell.angle_beta   90.00
_cell.angle_gamma   90.00
#
_symmetry.space_group_name_H-M   'P 1'
#
loop_
_entity.id
_entity.type
_entity.pdbx_description
1 polymer ?
#
loop_
_entity_poly.entity_id
_entity_poly.type
_entity_poly.pdbx_seq_one_letter_code
_entity_poly.pdbx_strand_id
1 'polypeptide(L)'
;MISVRSQTIVPFDDIHAPATGIIIPSGYQGLSWSNFAVLNAVLFTGGGTNGYFNGMVTVSNVAYNPFGTPAEIDSLGTNFDFLSAYLTAAWNSNLNIEVKGFSEGTLLYSTNVVVSWQGPTLIAFDYLNIDRLYFNSFGGQDANLMPNGHGENFAMDNLTFEFVPEPSSFLLTTAAALMLWPLLKRKRV
;
A
#
# COMPACT_ATOMS: atom_id res chain seq x y z
N MET A 1 21.63 -18.16 8.39
CA MET A 1 20.67 -17.42 9.20
C MET A 1 19.40 -17.32 8.39
N ILE A 2 18.26 -17.76 8.90
CA ILE A 2 16.96 -17.54 8.27
C ILE A 2 16.63 -16.08 8.55
N SER A 3 16.54 -15.25 7.51
CA SER A 3 16.03 -13.87 7.65
C SER A 3 14.55 -13.97 8.03
N VAL A 4 14.21 -13.53 9.23
CA VAL A 4 12.81 -13.43 9.65
C VAL A 4 12.24 -12.21 8.95
N ARG A 5 11.29 -12.40 8.03
CA ARG A 5 10.50 -11.31 7.47
C ARG A 5 9.53 -10.83 8.55
N SER A 6 9.40 -9.53 8.70
CA SER A 6 8.49 -8.91 9.64
C SER A 6 7.36 -8.24 8.88
N GLN A 7 6.15 -8.70 9.10
CA GLN A 7 4.95 -8.10 8.55
C GLN A 7 4.71 -6.72 9.20
N THR A 8 4.44 -5.73 8.37
CA THR A 8 4.04 -4.39 8.78
C THR A 8 2.58 -4.16 8.42
N ILE A 9 1.80 -3.74 9.39
CA ILE A 9 0.42 -3.29 9.20
C ILE A 9 0.39 -1.78 9.37
N VAL A 10 -0.19 -1.08 8.40
CA VAL A 10 -0.27 0.38 8.36
C VAL A 10 -1.70 0.83 8.60
N PRO A 11 -2.06 1.18 9.85
CA PRO A 11 -3.41 1.61 10.21
C PRO A 11 -3.64 3.12 10.00
N PHE A 12 -2.60 3.89 9.69
CA PHE A 12 -2.60 5.36 9.52
C PHE A 12 -2.98 6.16 10.78
N ASP A 13 -3.27 5.53 11.92
CA ASP A 13 -3.76 6.18 13.14
C ASP A 13 -2.68 6.97 13.90
N ASP A 14 -1.42 6.74 13.60
CA ASP A 14 -0.27 7.49 14.12
C ASP A 14 -0.05 8.85 13.41
N ILE A 15 -0.76 9.11 12.31
CA ILE A 15 -0.77 10.39 11.63
C ILE A 15 -1.82 11.30 12.27
N HIS A 16 -1.42 12.48 12.74
CA HIS A 16 -2.36 13.49 13.25
C HIS A 16 -3.15 14.14 12.08
N ALA A 17 -4.19 13.46 11.60
CA ALA A 17 -4.96 13.89 10.45
C ALA A 17 -6.18 14.74 10.84
N PRO A 18 -6.44 15.87 10.15
CA PRO A 18 -7.69 16.62 10.28
C PRO A 18 -8.82 15.93 9.51
N ALA A 19 -10.06 16.39 9.74
CA ALA A 19 -11.21 15.96 8.95
C ALA A 19 -11.07 16.23 7.44
N THR A 20 -10.35 17.29 7.08
CA THR A 20 -10.13 17.70 5.68
C THR A 20 -9.05 16.92 4.95
N GLY A 21 -8.32 16.07 5.67
CA GLY A 21 -7.21 15.31 5.14
C GLY A 21 -5.88 16.06 5.10
N ILE A 22 -4.80 15.29 5.08
CA ILE A 22 -3.42 15.74 4.92
C ILE A 22 -2.66 14.73 4.06
N ILE A 23 -1.77 15.20 3.20
CA ILE A 23 -0.93 14.31 2.37
C ILE A 23 -0.08 13.42 3.27
N ILE A 24 0.04 12.14 2.93
CA ILE A 24 0.91 11.20 3.64
C ILE A 24 2.37 11.67 3.48
N PRO A 25 3.12 11.82 4.58
CA PRO A 25 4.52 12.24 4.50
C PRO A 25 5.37 11.27 3.68
N SER A 26 6.29 11.79 2.88
CA SER A 26 7.28 10.96 2.20
C SER A 26 8.12 10.19 3.22
N GLY A 27 8.37 8.90 2.97
CA GLY A 27 9.09 8.00 3.87
C GLY A 27 8.24 7.40 4.98
N TYR A 28 6.93 7.68 5.02
CA TYR A 28 6.04 7.06 6.00
C TYR A 28 6.05 5.53 5.85
N GLN A 29 6.31 4.83 6.95
CA GLN A 29 6.51 3.37 7.01
C GLN A 29 7.60 2.84 6.03
N GLY A 30 8.58 3.68 5.67
CA GLY A 30 9.66 3.31 4.74
C GLY A 30 9.26 3.29 3.26
N LEU A 31 8.09 3.83 2.91
CA LEU A 31 7.53 3.88 1.56
C LEU A 31 7.33 5.33 1.10
N SER A 32 7.35 5.55 -0.21
CA SER A 32 6.98 6.81 -0.86
C SER A 32 5.53 6.76 -1.29
N TRP A 33 4.75 7.77 -0.93
CA TRP A 33 3.33 7.86 -1.18
C TRP A 33 3.03 9.00 -2.15
N SER A 34 2.48 8.69 -3.30
CA SER A 34 2.10 9.66 -4.32
C SER A 34 0.58 9.69 -4.48
N ASN A 35 0.00 10.87 -4.38
CA ASN A 35 -1.44 11.11 -4.43
C ASN A 35 -2.23 10.28 -3.41
N PHE A 36 -1.65 10.07 -2.23
CA PHE A 36 -2.36 9.56 -1.06
C PHE A 36 -2.41 10.62 0.04
N ALA A 37 -3.57 10.73 0.66
CA ALA A 37 -3.80 11.54 1.85
C ALA A 37 -4.46 10.70 2.94
N VAL A 38 -4.36 11.16 4.19
CA VAL A 38 -5.06 10.57 5.34
C VAL A 38 -6.03 11.59 5.89
N LEU A 39 -7.23 11.15 6.22
CA LEU A 39 -8.21 11.95 6.95
C LEU A 39 -8.65 11.23 8.22
N ASN A 40 -9.05 12.03 9.22
CA ASN A 40 -9.73 11.49 10.40
C ASN A 40 -11.21 11.27 10.04
N ALA A 41 -11.58 10.01 9.83
CA ALA A 41 -12.91 9.63 9.38
C ALA A 41 -13.99 9.85 10.45
N VAL A 42 -13.62 9.87 11.72
CA VAL A 42 -14.55 10.19 12.83
C VAL A 42 -14.91 11.66 12.85
N LEU A 43 -13.96 12.53 12.52
CA LEU A 43 -14.16 13.98 12.46
C LEU A 43 -14.75 14.44 11.12
N PHE A 44 -14.67 13.62 10.09
CA PHE A 44 -15.24 13.93 8.78
C PHE A 44 -16.75 14.04 8.86
N THR A 45 -17.31 15.10 8.27
CA THR A 45 -18.77 15.36 8.34
C THR A 45 -19.55 14.29 7.59
N GLY A 46 -20.67 13.84 8.19
CA GLY A 46 -21.55 12.84 7.60
C GLY A 46 -21.55 11.49 8.33
N GLY A 47 -20.86 11.36 9.45
CA GLY A 47 -20.66 10.19 10.31
C GLY A 47 -21.53 8.96 10.01
N GLY A 48 -20.96 7.86 9.56
CA GLY A 48 -21.65 6.61 9.24
C GLY A 48 -22.38 6.59 7.89
N THR A 49 -22.45 7.71 7.16
CA THR A 49 -23.13 7.83 5.88
C THR A 49 -22.20 7.98 4.68
N ASN A 50 -20.92 7.65 4.86
CA ASN A 50 -19.92 7.67 3.79
C ASN A 50 -18.88 6.56 3.99
N GLY A 51 -18.18 6.23 2.93
CA GLY A 51 -17.24 5.13 2.96
C GLY A 51 -15.93 5.43 3.70
N TYR A 52 -15.60 6.68 3.99
CA TYR A 52 -14.45 6.97 4.85
C TYR A 52 -14.72 6.51 6.28
N PHE A 53 -15.89 6.83 6.82
CA PHE A 53 -16.29 6.37 8.15
C PHE A 53 -16.53 4.86 8.19
N ASN A 54 -17.26 4.34 7.21
CA ASN A 54 -17.59 2.91 7.16
C ASN A 54 -16.36 2.03 6.82
N GLY A 55 -15.32 2.62 6.22
CA GLY A 55 -14.09 1.94 5.82
C GLY A 55 -13.06 1.77 6.93
N MET A 56 -13.26 2.41 8.09
CA MET A 56 -12.35 2.23 9.22
C MET A 56 -12.38 0.78 9.73
N VAL A 57 -11.21 0.18 9.81
CA VAL A 57 -10.97 -1.09 10.51
C VAL A 57 -10.36 -0.81 11.86
N THR A 58 -9.45 0.15 11.92
CA THR A 58 -8.92 0.73 13.14
C THR A 58 -9.37 2.19 13.26
N VAL A 59 -9.40 2.73 14.47
CA VAL A 59 -9.89 4.09 14.73
C VAL A 59 -8.67 4.99 14.85
N SER A 60 -8.64 6.11 14.16
CA SER A 60 -9.69 6.95 13.60
C SER A 60 -9.49 7.33 12.12
N ASN A 61 -8.40 6.92 11.52
CA ASN A 61 -7.96 7.43 10.24
C ASN A 61 -8.18 6.42 9.11
N VAL A 62 -8.29 6.93 7.89
CA VAL A 62 -8.19 6.13 6.67
C VAL A 62 -7.33 6.89 5.65
N ALA A 63 -6.54 6.16 4.87
CA ALA A 63 -5.91 6.71 3.68
C ALA A 63 -6.91 6.77 2.53
N TYR A 64 -6.71 7.71 1.60
CA TYR A 64 -7.58 7.86 0.43
C TYR A 64 -6.82 8.49 -0.74
N ASN A 65 -7.33 8.30 -1.96
CA ASN A 65 -6.84 8.96 -3.16
C ASN A 65 -7.59 10.29 -3.40
N PRO A 66 -6.97 11.46 -3.19
CA PRO A 66 -7.62 12.75 -3.43
C PRO A 66 -8.18 12.85 -4.85
N PHE A 67 -9.38 13.44 -4.96
CA PHE A 67 -10.09 13.67 -6.24
C PHE A 67 -10.41 12.40 -7.05
N GLY A 68 -10.30 11.21 -6.48
CA GLY A 68 -10.52 9.94 -7.20
C GLY A 68 -9.49 9.66 -8.30
N THR A 69 -8.36 10.37 -8.29
CA THR A 69 -7.30 10.18 -9.29
C THR A 69 -6.34 9.07 -8.90
N PRO A 70 -5.59 8.49 -9.86
CA PRO A 70 -4.65 7.40 -9.55
C PRO A 70 -3.65 7.77 -8.47
N ALA A 71 -3.27 6.78 -7.66
CA ALA A 71 -2.33 6.90 -6.56
C ALA A 71 -1.28 5.80 -6.60
N GLU A 72 -0.08 6.07 -6.09
CA GLU A 72 1.05 5.14 -6.13
C GLU A 72 1.74 5.02 -4.77
N ILE A 73 2.30 3.83 -4.53
CA ILE A 73 3.17 3.55 -3.39
C ILE A 73 4.45 2.95 -3.96
N ASP A 74 5.58 3.64 -3.76
CA ASP A 74 6.89 3.17 -4.24
C ASP A 74 7.78 2.77 -3.07
N SER A 75 8.63 1.79 -3.30
CA SER A 75 9.71 1.48 -2.38
C SER A 75 10.77 2.57 -2.40
N LEU A 76 11.48 2.75 -1.29
CA LEU A 76 12.66 3.64 -1.20
C LEU A 76 13.97 2.85 -1.39
N GLY A 77 13.97 1.86 -2.30
CA GLY A 77 15.14 1.10 -2.68
C GLY A 77 15.12 -0.38 -2.30
N THR A 78 14.21 -0.81 -1.45
CA THR A 78 14.06 -2.22 -1.06
C THR A 78 12.71 -2.73 -1.51
N ASN A 79 12.65 -3.77 -2.35
CA ASN A 79 11.41 -4.38 -2.77
C ASN A 79 10.57 -4.85 -1.57
N PHE A 80 9.28 -4.95 -1.77
CA PHE A 80 8.35 -5.42 -0.75
C PHE A 80 7.33 -6.41 -1.32
N ASP A 81 6.78 -7.22 -0.44
CA ASP A 81 5.64 -8.08 -0.72
C ASP A 81 4.38 -7.34 -0.21
N PHE A 82 3.43 -7.04 -1.08
CA PHE A 82 2.14 -6.47 -0.71
C PHE A 82 1.15 -7.59 -0.45
N LEU A 83 0.75 -7.78 0.79
CA LEU A 83 -0.03 -8.93 1.22
C LEU A 83 -1.53 -8.67 1.13
N SER A 84 -1.99 -7.57 1.73
CA SER A 84 -3.42 -7.25 1.78
C SER A 84 -3.68 -5.79 2.11
N ALA A 85 -4.92 -5.34 1.85
CA ALA A 85 -5.46 -4.09 2.36
C ALA A 85 -6.97 -4.20 2.54
N TYR A 86 -7.54 -3.39 3.44
CA TYR A 86 -8.97 -3.13 3.45
C TYR A 86 -9.28 -1.96 2.54
N LEU A 87 -10.20 -2.16 1.61
CA LEU A 87 -10.62 -1.15 0.64
C LEU A 87 -12.13 -0.89 0.73
N THR A 88 -12.53 0.36 0.55
CA THR A 88 -13.93 0.81 0.64
C THR A 88 -14.14 1.94 -0.36
N ALA A 89 -15.24 1.99 -1.08
CA ALA A 89 -15.59 3.16 -1.88
C ALA A 89 -15.99 4.32 -0.95
N ALA A 90 -15.53 5.54 -1.22
CA ALA A 90 -15.94 6.69 -0.39
C ALA A 90 -17.42 7.07 -0.59
N TRP A 91 -17.88 7.04 -1.85
CA TRP A 91 -19.17 7.60 -2.27
C TRP A 91 -20.04 6.64 -3.09
N ASN A 92 -19.38 5.66 -3.74
CA ASN A 92 -20.03 4.85 -4.76
C ASN A 92 -20.39 3.45 -4.24
N SER A 93 -21.46 2.91 -4.79
CA SER A 93 -21.67 1.46 -4.82
C SER A 93 -20.96 0.88 -6.06
N ASN A 94 -20.40 -0.32 -5.93
CA ASN A 94 -19.72 -1.03 -7.01
C ASN A 94 -18.57 -0.24 -7.67
N LEU A 95 -17.79 0.51 -6.88
CA LEU A 95 -16.58 1.17 -7.36
C LEU A 95 -15.55 0.11 -7.73
N ASN A 96 -14.98 0.23 -8.92
CA ASN A 96 -13.85 -0.59 -9.33
C ASN A 96 -12.54 0.05 -8.84
N ILE A 97 -11.63 -0.76 -8.34
CA ILE A 97 -10.26 -0.36 -8.02
C ILE A 97 -9.32 -1.33 -8.71
N GLU A 98 -8.62 -0.85 -9.73
CA GLU A 98 -7.54 -1.60 -10.38
C GLU A 98 -6.27 -1.39 -9.57
N VAL A 99 -5.66 -2.50 -9.10
CA VAL A 99 -4.41 -2.50 -8.34
C VAL A 99 -3.36 -3.24 -9.15
N LYS A 100 -2.24 -2.57 -9.42
CA LYS A 100 -1.12 -3.12 -10.19
C LYS A 100 0.16 -3.13 -9.36
N GLY A 101 0.92 -4.23 -9.46
CA GLY A 101 2.24 -4.38 -8.87
C GLY A 101 3.31 -4.45 -9.94
N PHE A 102 4.37 -3.65 -9.77
CA PHE A 102 5.50 -3.57 -10.70
C PHE A 102 6.80 -3.93 -9.99
N SER A 103 7.78 -4.38 -10.77
CA SER A 103 9.17 -4.51 -10.37
C SER A 103 10.06 -4.05 -11.51
N GLU A 104 10.97 -3.11 -11.25
CA GLU A 104 11.85 -2.51 -12.24
C GLU A 104 11.11 -2.00 -13.50
N GLY A 105 9.93 -1.40 -13.29
CA GLY A 105 9.04 -0.89 -14.34
C GLY A 105 8.25 -1.96 -15.10
N THR A 106 8.45 -3.25 -14.81
CA THR A 106 7.70 -4.35 -15.42
C THR A 106 6.44 -4.63 -14.61
N LEU A 107 5.28 -4.70 -15.26
CA LEU A 107 4.03 -5.12 -14.64
C LEU A 107 4.08 -6.62 -14.32
N LEU A 108 3.98 -6.97 -13.03
CA LEU A 108 3.96 -8.35 -12.58
C LEU A 108 2.54 -8.80 -12.20
N TYR A 109 1.76 -7.92 -11.60
CA TYR A 109 0.44 -8.23 -11.06
C TYR A 109 -0.59 -7.19 -11.46
N SER A 110 -1.82 -7.62 -11.72
CA SER A 110 -2.95 -6.73 -11.95
C SER A 110 -4.23 -7.41 -11.46
N THR A 111 -4.93 -6.76 -10.55
CA THR A 111 -6.21 -7.22 -10.00
C THR A 111 -7.21 -6.08 -10.04
N ASN A 112 -8.44 -6.35 -10.47
CA ASN A 112 -9.55 -5.43 -10.33
C ASN A 112 -10.49 -5.93 -9.23
N VAL A 113 -10.74 -5.09 -8.23
CA VAL A 113 -11.66 -5.37 -7.14
C VAL A 113 -12.86 -4.43 -7.19
N VAL A 114 -14.00 -4.90 -6.71
CA VAL A 114 -15.24 -4.09 -6.64
C VAL A 114 -15.62 -3.91 -5.18
N VAL A 115 -15.72 -2.66 -4.75
CA VAL A 115 -16.02 -2.29 -3.37
C VAL A 115 -17.24 -1.37 -3.29
N SER A 116 -17.82 -1.27 -2.09
CA SER A 116 -18.97 -0.41 -1.81
C SER A 116 -18.67 0.51 -0.62
N TRP A 117 -19.40 1.61 -0.50
CA TRP A 117 -19.30 2.56 0.62
C TRP A 117 -19.77 2.00 1.97
N GLN A 118 -20.46 0.87 1.97
CA GLN A 118 -21.17 0.32 3.15
C GLN A 118 -20.23 -0.28 4.20
N GLY A 119 -19.01 -0.63 3.81
CA GLY A 119 -18.02 -1.19 4.74
C GLY A 119 -16.75 -1.65 4.06
N PRO A 120 -15.72 -1.94 4.86
CA PRO A 120 -14.42 -2.35 4.35
C PRO A 120 -14.46 -3.78 3.81
N THR A 121 -13.79 -4.00 2.71
CA THR A 121 -13.56 -5.30 2.12
C THR A 121 -12.09 -5.66 2.23
N LEU A 122 -11.75 -6.72 2.94
CA LEU A 122 -10.38 -7.24 2.98
C LEU A 122 -10.06 -7.93 1.66
N ILE A 123 -8.99 -7.49 1.01
CA ILE A 123 -8.47 -8.09 -0.22
C ILE A 123 -7.07 -8.63 0.06
N ALA A 124 -6.89 -9.94 -0.15
CA ALA A 124 -5.55 -10.53 -0.23
C ALA A 124 -5.02 -10.36 -1.65
N PHE A 125 -3.84 -9.74 -1.76
CA PHE A 125 -3.18 -9.49 -3.04
C PHE A 125 -2.03 -10.45 -3.29
N ASP A 126 -1.21 -10.71 -2.27
CA ASP A 126 -0.02 -11.56 -2.33
C ASP A 126 0.91 -11.21 -3.51
N TYR A 127 1.10 -9.90 -3.76
CA TYR A 127 2.02 -9.40 -4.78
C TYR A 127 3.44 -9.43 -4.23
N LEU A 128 4.25 -10.36 -4.73
CA LEU A 128 5.60 -10.62 -4.20
C LEU A 128 6.66 -9.86 -4.97
N ASN A 129 7.66 -9.35 -4.23
CA ASN A 129 8.90 -8.77 -4.77
C ASN A 129 8.66 -7.60 -5.73
N ILE A 130 7.77 -6.69 -5.36
CA ILE A 130 7.46 -5.49 -6.12
C ILE A 130 8.23 -4.28 -5.57
N ASP A 131 8.43 -3.28 -6.41
CA ASP A 131 8.98 -1.97 -6.02
C ASP A 131 7.93 -0.86 -6.08
N ARG A 132 6.79 -1.09 -6.78
CA ARG A 132 5.72 -0.11 -6.93
C ARG A 132 4.34 -0.75 -6.98
N LEU A 133 3.39 -0.11 -6.29
CA LEU A 133 1.95 -0.31 -6.41
C LEU A 133 1.31 0.89 -7.09
N TYR A 134 0.35 0.62 -7.96
CA TYR A 134 -0.49 1.63 -8.61
C TYR A 134 -1.95 1.28 -8.36
N PHE A 135 -2.72 2.29 -7.93
CA PHE A 135 -4.15 2.19 -7.68
C PHE A 135 -4.89 3.13 -8.62
N ASN A 136 -5.91 2.63 -9.30
CA ASN A 136 -6.79 3.43 -10.14
C ASN A 136 -8.24 3.04 -9.86
N SER A 137 -9.01 3.98 -9.35
CA SER A 137 -10.44 3.77 -9.08
C SER A 137 -11.29 4.38 -10.20
N PHE A 138 -12.37 3.71 -10.55
CA PHE A 138 -13.24 4.15 -11.63
C PHE A 138 -14.64 3.54 -11.56
N GLY A 139 -15.62 4.26 -12.12
CA GLY A 139 -16.99 3.77 -12.27
C GLY A 139 -17.77 3.67 -10.96
N GLY A 140 -18.61 2.66 -10.88
CA GLY A 140 -19.58 2.54 -9.79
C GLY A 140 -20.80 3.45 -9.98
N GLN A 141 -21.66 3.46 -8.99
CA GLN A 141 -22.85 4.32 -8.93
C GLN A 141 -22.78 5.20 -7.70
N ASP A 142 -22.91 6.50 -7.89
CA ASP A 142 -23.02 7.45 -6.79
C ASP A 142 -24.20 7.05 -5.88
N ALA A 143 -23.93 6.84 -4.62
CA ALA A 143 -24.93 6.44 -3.62
C ALA A 143 -25.72 7.64 -3.06
N ASN A 144 -25.42 8.87 -3.52
CA ASN A 144 -26.06 10.12 -3.10
C ASN A 144 -26.07 10.32 -1.58
N LEU A 145 -24.95 10.02 -0.94
CA LEU A 145 -24.83 10.02 0.53
C LEU A 145 -24.83 11.43 1.13
N MET A 146 -24.27 12.37 0.39
CA MET A 146 -24.12 13.78 0.81
C MET A 146 -24.21 14.71 -0.40
N PRO A 147 -24.69 15.96 -0.23
CA PRO A 147 -24.83 16.91 -1.34
C PRO A 147 -23.56 17.19 -2.14
N ASN A 148 -22.37 17.05 -1.52
CA ASN A 148 -21.05 17.28 -2.14
C ASN A 148 -20.14 16.06 -2.06
N GLY A 149 -20.69 14.88 -1.74
CA GLY A 149 -19.96 13.64 -1.62
C GLY A 149 -20.05 12.82 -2.91
N HIS A 150 -19.18 13.10 -3.87
CA HIS A 150 -19.18 12.46 -5.17
C HIS A 150 -17.75 12.07 -5.57
N GLY A 151 -17.65 11.18 -6.55
CA GLY A 151 -16.39 10.83 -7.18
C GLY A 151 -15.95 9.41 -6.90
N GLU A 152 -14.83 9.07 -7.49
CA GLU A 152 -14.27 7.73 -7.53
C GLU A 152 -13.20 7.53 -6.44
N ASN A 153 -13.29 8.29 -5.35
CA ASN A 153 -12.40 8.11 -4.22
C ASN A 153 -12.63 6.76 -3.54
N PHE A 154 -11.54 6.14 -3.10
CA PHE A 154 -11.59 5.00 -2.18
C PHE A 154 -10.91 5.32 -0.85
N ALA A 155 -11.33 4.66 0.20
CA ALA A 155 -10.66 4.61 1.49
C ALA A 155 -9.86 3.31 1.60
N MET A 156 -8.69 3.38 2.23
CA MET A 156 -7.83 2.24 2.53
C MET A 156 -7.44 2.26 4.00
N ASP A 157 -7.52 1.09 4.65
CA ASP A 157 -7.06 0.90 6.02
C ASP A 157 -6.30 -0.42 6.16
N ASN A 158 -5.46 -0.53 7.17
CA ASN A 158 -4.67 -1.73 7.49
C ASN A 158 -3.96 -2.33 6.27
N LEU A 159 -3.28 -1.47 5.47
CA LEU A 159 -2.38 -1.95 4.42
C LEU A 159 -1.29 -2.81 5.05
N THR A 160 -1.11 -4.02 4.52
CA THR A 160 -0.21 -5.01 5.08
C THR A 160 0.87 -5.38 4.05
N PHE A 161 2.12 -5.25 4.46
CA PHE A 161 3.27 -5.57 3.61
C PHE A 161 4.45 -6.11 4.39
N GLU A 162 5.45 -6.64 3.69
CA GLU A 162 6.75 -7.06 4.22
C GLU A 162 7.85 -6.56 3.30
N PHE A 163 8.95 -6.02 3.85
CA PHE A 163 10.14 -5.77 3.03
C PHE A 163 10.85 -7.07 2.68
N VAL A 164 11.27 -7.20 1.42
CA VAL A 164 12.07 -8.32 0.94
C VAL A 164 13.53 -8.07 1.36
N PRO A 165 14.11 -8.90 2.23
CA PRO A 165 15.49 -8.71 2.63
C PRO A 165 16.43 -8.83 1.41
N GLU A 166 17.33 -7.88 1.25
CA GLU A 166 18.38 -8.03 0.23
C GLU A 166 19.21 -9.29 0.48
N PRO A 167 19.60 -10.02 -0.56
CA PRO A 167 20.56 -11.11 -0.42
C PRO A 167 21.80 -10.55 0.26
N SER A 168 22.10 -11.01 1.47
CA SER A 168 23.21 -10.46 2.24
C SER A 168 24.49 -10.58 1.40
N SER A 169 25.03 -9.46 0.93
CA SER A 169 26.29 -9.35 0.19
C SER A 169 27.46 -10.00 0.95
N PHE A 170 27.31 -10.19 2.25
CA PHE A 170 28.24 -10.93 3.10
C PHE A 170 28.36 -12.41 2.73
N LEU A 171 27.27 -13.06 2.29
CA LEU A 171 27.31 -14.46 1.83
C LEU A 171 28.00 -14.58 0.46
N LEU A 172 27.78 -13.60 -0.44
CA LEU A 172 28.45 -13.58 -1.75
C LEU A 172 29.97 -13.34 -1.61
N THR A 173 30.38 -12.42 -0.75
CA THR A 173 31.80 -12.10 -0.52
C THR A 173 32.55 -13.24 0.17
N THR A 174 31.93 -13.92 1.13
CA THR A 174 32.52 -15.08 1.79
C THR A 174 32.61 -16.29 0.86
N ALA A 175 31.59 -16.53 0.02
CA ALA A 175 31.63 -17.59 -0.98
C ALA A 175 32.73 -17.33 -2.05
N ALA A 176 32.83 -16.09 -2.54
CA ALA A 176 33.88 -15.69 -3.47
C ALA A 176 35.29 -15.80 -2.85
N ALA A 177 35.46 -15.42 -1.59
CA ALA A 177 36.73 -15.56 -0.87
C ALA A 177 37.13 -17.02 -0.68
N LEU A 178 36.18 -17.90 -0.37
CA LEU A 178 36.42 -19.34 -0.24
C LEU A 178 36.75 -19.99 -1.57
N MET A 179 36.17 -19.55 -2.68
CA MET A 179 36.50 -20.06 -4.01
C MET A 179 37.87 -19.58 -4.51
N LEU A 180 38.32 -18.39 -4.14
CA LEU A 180 39.64 -17.86 -4.53
C LEU A 180 40.78 -18.35 -3.65
N TRP A 181 40.52 -18.82 -2.43
CA TRP A 181 41.53 -19.29 -1.48
C TRP A 181 42.44 -20.41 -2.03
N PRO A 182 41.96 -21.47 -2.71
CA PRO A 182 42.83 -22.52 -3.27
C PRO A 182 43.66 -22.03 -4.46
N LEU A 183 43.19 -21.02 -5.21
CA LEU A 183 43.92 -20.46 -6.35
C LEU A 183 45.13 -19.62 -5.90
N LEU A 184 45.02 -18.94 -4.77
CA LEU A 184 46.08 -18.14 -4.17
C LEU A 184 47.20 -19.02 -3.55
N LYS A 185 46.88 -20.22 -3.08
CA LYS A 185 47.86 -21.16 -2.55
C LYS A 185 48.70 -21.87 -3.63
N ARG A 186 48.24 -21.95 -4.88
CA ARG A 186 48.96 -22.60 -6.01
C ARG A 186 50.14 -21.79 -6.57
N LYS A 187 50.30 -20.52 -6.22
CA LYS A 187 51.39 -19.65 -6.72
C LYS A 187 52.62 -19.56 -5.82
N ARG A 188 52.77 -20.47 -4.84
CA ARG A 188 53.95 -20.52 -3.98
C ARG A 188 54.64 -21.88 -4.09
N VAL A 189 55.13 -22.23 -5.30
CA VAL A 189 56.15 -23.26 -5.53
C VAL A 189 57.11 -22.69 -6.56
#